data_2da07b63c566011fb4f4b0d739533c18
#
_entry.id   2da07b63c566011fb4f4b0d739533c18
#
_cell.length_a   1.000
_cell.length_b   1.000
_cell.length_c   1.000
_cell.angle_alpha   90.00
_cell.angle_beta   90.00
_cell.angle_gamma   90.00
#
_symmetry.space_group_name_H-M   'P 1'
#
loop_
_entity.id
_entity.type
_entity.pdbx_description
1 polymer ?
#
loop_
_entity_poly.entity_id
_entity_poly.type
_entity_poly.pdbx_seq_one_letter_code
_entity_poly.pdbx_strand_id
1 'polypeptide(L)'
;NKPCRPAAMISRRALCSGIALSPILLSAGTSGREAKAEVQLMQAGLERIVRDTTPGLYLTADWEFDLPDGLVDSLRRGIALYFLYEFRLEKPRWYWMDKTVTSSQLVQRIGYSPLSRQYRFSRGGLTQSFGTLEEVLPLLKHIGDWRVADANAVDDTDKFIAETKMSLDVSRLPKPLQVSIGGNSDWAVESSWEEIPLTAALTRR
;
A
#
# COMPACT_ATOMS: atom_id res chain seq x y z
N ASN A 1 -46.89 -78.05 29.32
CA ASN A 1 -46.24 -78.80 30.37
C ASN A 1 -45.02 -78.07 30.85
N LYS A 2 -45.16 -77.59 32.10
CA LYS A 2 -44.16 -77.07 33.01
C LYS A 2 -42.99 -78.05 33.19
N PRO A 3 -41.93 -77.70 33.97
CA PRO A 3 -41.43 -76.49 34.56
C PRO A 3 -39.90 -76.46 34.70
N CYS A 4 -39.47 -75.49 35.45
CA CYS A 4 -38.37 -75.42 36.43
C CYS A 4 -37.15 -74.56 36.14
N ARG A 5 -37.09 -73.52 36.99
CA ARG A 5 -35.90 -72.89 37.56
C ARG A 5 -34.93 -73.88 38.22
N PRO A 6 -33.74 -73.51 38.70
CA PRO A 6 -33.27 -72.22 39.24
C PRO A 6 -31.78 -71.86 39.06
N ALA A 7 -31.47 -70.65 39.42
CA ALA A 7 -30.41 -70.12 40.29
C ALA A 7 -28.94 -70.49 40.06
N ALA A 8 -28.10 -69.45 40.00
CA ALA A 8 -27.10 -69.05 40.98
C ALA A 8 -26.04 -68.12 40.36
N MET A 9 -26.00 -66.91 40.84
CA MET A 9 -24.83 -66.21 41.42
C MET A 9 -23.47 -66.76 41.04
N ILE A 10 -22.64 -65.86 40.48
CA ILE A 10 -21.30 -65.58 41.02
C ILE A 10 -20.79 -64.25 40.44
N SER A 11 -20.53 -63.33 41.35
CA SER A 11 -19.77 -62.09 41.23
C SER A 11 -18.38 -62.30 40.70
N ARG A 12 -17.93 -61.48 39.75
CA ARG A 12 -16.50 -61.13 39.63
C ARG A 12 -16.36 -59.71 39.16
N ARG A 13 -15.82 -58.91 40.02
CA ARG A 13 -15.30 -57.57 39.83
C ARG A 13 -14.30 -57.58 38.67
N ALA A 14 -14.52 -56.79 37.67
CA ALA A 14 -13.49 -56.44 36.71
C ALA A 14 -13.28 -54.91 36.80
N LEU A 15 -12.08 -54.56 37.22
CA LEU A 15 -11.57 -53.17 37.20
C LEU A 15 -11.57 -52.66 35.75
N CYS A 16 -12.37 -51.64 35.49
CA CYS A 16 -12.20 -50.87 34.27
C CYS A 16 -11.22 -49.73 34.61
N SER A 17 -9.98 -49.89 34.17
CA SER A 17 -9.03 -48.80 34.08
C SER A 17 -9.54 -47.74 33.11
N GLY A 18 -9.93 -46.61 33.65
CA GLY A 18 -10.31 -45.44 32.87
C GLY A 18 -9.06 -44.85 32.21
N ILE A 19 -8.98 -45.00 30.91
CA ILE A 19 -8.05 -44.21 30.07
C ILE A 19 -8.67 -42.82 29.94
N ALA A 20 -8.17 -41.85 30.70
CA ALA A 20 -8.49 -40.46 30.53
C ALA A 20 -7.85 -39.99 29.24
N LEU A 21 -8.66 -39.82 28.19
CA LEU A 21 -8.30 -39.06 27.02
C LEU A 21 -8.27 -37.57 27.42
N SER A 22 -7.08 -37.04 27.64
CA SER A 22 -6.85 -35.61 27.73
C SER A 22 -7.02 -35.00 26.34
N PRO A 23 -7.89 -34.00 26.16
CA PRO A 23 -7.88 -33.26 24.91
C PRO A 23 -6.60 -32.40 24.90
N ILE A 24 -5.71 -32.72 23.97
CA ILE A 24 -4.61 -31.83 23.59
C ILE A 24 -5.27 -30.62 22.94
N LEU A 25 -5.37 -29.52 23.68
CA LEU A 25 -5.65 -28.20 23.12
C LEU A 25 -4.49 -27.84 22.19
N LEU A 26 -4.72 -28.07 20.89
CA LEU A 26 -3.88 -27.51 19.83
C LEU A 26 -4.08 -25.99 19.93
N SER A 27 -3.23 -25.30 20.65
CA SER A 27 -3.10 -23.86 20.55
C SER A 27 -2.60 -23.59 19.13
N ALA A 28 -3.53 -23.23 18.25
CA ALA A 28 -3.22 -22.62 16.97
C ALA A 28 -2.46 -21.33 17.29
N GLY A 29 -1.13 -21.41 17.19
CA GLY A 29 -0.28 -20.23 17.19
C GLY A 29 -0.75 -19.36 16.02
N THR A 30 -1.46 -18.29 16.31
CA THR A 30 -1.62 -17.17 15.40
C THR A 30 -0.21 -16.66 15.14
N SER A 31 0.43 -17.15 14.09
CA SER A 31 1.58 -16.49 13.50
C SER A 31 1.11 -15.09 13.17
N GLY A 32 1.53 -14.13 13.97
CA GLY A 32 1.37 -12.72 13.66
C GLY A 32 2.06 -12.50 12.31
N ARG A 33 1.27 -12.53 11.27
CA ARG A 33 1.69 -12.10 9.94
C ARG A 33 1.87 -10.59 10.10
N GLU A 34 3.12 -10.16 10.28
CA GLU A 34 3.47 -8.76 10.18
C GLU A 34 2.86 -8.25 8.88
N ALA A 35 1.85 -7.40 9.02
CA ALA A 35 1.14 -6.85 7.89
C ALA A 35 2.08 -5.86 7.21
N LYS A 36 2.66 -6.26 6.08
CA LYS A 36 3.24 -5.32 5.12
C LYS A 36 2.19 -4.22 4.90
N ALA A 37 2.59 -2.96 5.07
CA ALA A 37 1.68 -1.85 4.80
C ALA A 37 1.21 -1.97 3.35
N GLU A 38 -0.05 -2.38 3.19
CA GLU A 38 -0.66 -2.55 1.88
C GLU A 38 -1.01 -1.15 1.36
N VAL A 39 -0.42 -0.77 0.25
CA VAL A 39 -0.72 0.48 -0.45
C VAL A 39 -1.70 0.16 -1.56
N GLN A 40 -2.85 0.81 -1.54
CA GLN A 40 -3.92 0.59 -2.50
C GLN A 40 -4.27 1.89 -3.22
N LEU A 41 -4.45 1.81 -4.55
CA LEU A 41 -5.00 2.90 -5.35
C LEU A 41 -6.53 2.83 -5.24
N MET A 42 -7.13 3.83 -4.58
CA MET A 42 -8.58 3.89 -4.39
C MET A 42 -9.29 4.47 -5.59
N GLN A 43 -8.70 5.52 -6.15
CA GLN A 43 -9.23 6.21 -7.33
C GLN A 43 -8.09 6.85 -8.09
N ALA A 44 -8.16 6.81 -9.42
CA ALA A 44 -7.30 7.58 -10.29
C ALA A 44 -8.06 8.08 -11.52
N GLY A 45 -7.69 9.25 -11.98
CA GLY A 45 -8.23 9.87 -13.19
C GLY A 45 -7.15 10.61 -13.94
N LEU A 46 -7.18 10.49 -15.27
CA LEU A 46 -6.28 11.21 -16.16
C LEU A 46 -7.11 12.18 -17.01
N GLU A 47 -6.79 13.47 -16.94
CA GLU A 47 -7.48 14.54 -17.68
C GLU A 47 -6.52 15.21 -18.65
N ARG A 48 -7.02 15.44 -19.88
CA ARG A 48 -6.29 16.19 -20.91
C ARG A 48 -6.79 17.62 -20.95
N ILE A 49 -5.92 18.55 -20.64
CA ILE A 49 -6.19 19.99 -20.71
C ILE A 49 -5.47 20.56 -21.93
N VAL A 50 -6.24 21.13 -22.88
CA VAL A 50 -5.69 21.65 -24.15
C VAL A 50 -5.73 23.18 -24.21
N ARG A 51 -6.70 23.80 -23.53
CA ARG A 51 -6.99 25.24 -23.65
C ARG A 51 -6.61 26.03 -22.39
N ASP A 52 -5.51 25.67 -21.76
CA ASP A 52 -5.00 26.41 -20.60
C ASP A 52 -3.62 26.98 -20.90
N THR A 53 -3.11 27.80 -20.00
CA THR A 53 -1.73 28.33 -20.01
C THR A 53 -0.68 27.24 -19.99
N THR A 54 -1.01 26.06 -19.44
CA THR A 54 -0.14 24.89 -19.37
C THR A 54 -0.85 23.64 -19.90
N PRO A 55 -0.94 23.45 -21.22
CA PRO A 55 -1.59 22.26 -21.78
C PRO A 55 -0.81 21.00 -21.37
N GLY A 56 -1.52 19.91 -21.08
CA GLY A 56 -0.92 18.66 -20.63
C GLY A 56 -1.92 17.57 -20.27
N LEU A 57 -1.37 16.43 -19.91
CA LEU A 57 -2.10 15.37 -19.22
C LEU A 57 -1.88 15.54 -17.71
N TYR A 58 -2.97 15.54 -16.96
CA TYR A 58 -2.99 15.75 -15.53
C TYR A 58 -3.54 14.52 -14.83
N LEU A 59 -2.78 14.01 -13.87
CA LEU A 59 -3.18 12.88 -13.04
C LEU A 59 -3.72 13.39 -11.71
N THR A 60 -4.88 12.87 -11.33
CA THR A 60 -5.40 12.93 -9.96
C THR A 60 -5.50 11.50 -9.45
N ALA A 61 -5.00 11.23 -8.25
CA ALA A 61 -4.99 9.90 -7.66
C ALA A 61 -5.17 9.97 -6.14
N ASP A 62 -5.98 9.06 -5.62
CA ASP A 62 -6.20 8.84 -4.19
C ASP A 62 -5.66 7.47 -3.79
N TRP A 63 -4.75 7.49 -2.81
CA TRP A 63 -4.11 6.31 -2.28
C TRP A 63 -4.58 6.02 -0.86
N GLU A 64 -4.65 4.76 -0.49
CA GLU A 64 -4.89 4.36 0.88
C GLU A 64 -3.74 3.49 1.38
N PHE A 65 -3.16 3.90 2.50
CA PHE A 65 -2.09 3.18 3.18
C PHE A 65 -1.97 3.65 4.63
N ASP A 66 -1.42 2.80 5.46
CA ASP A 66 -1.03 3.16 6.81
C ASP A 66 0.49 3.32 6.91
N LEU A 67 0.94 4.27 7.72
CA LEU A 67 2.35 4.40 8.03
C LEU A 67 2.69 3.43 9.16
N PRO A 68 3.61 2.47 8.94
CA PRO A 68 4.12 1.61 9.99
C PRO A 68 4.69 2.40 11.17
N ASP A 69 4.51 1.89 12.38
CA ASP A 69 4.98 2.54 13.62
C ASP A 69 6.47 2.89 13.57
N GLY A 70 7.28 2.03 12.97
CA GLY A 70 8.71 2.29 12.78
C GLY A 70 9.02 3.53 11.94
N LEU A 71 8.19 3.84 10.93
CA LEU A 71 8.31 5.07 10.13
C LEU A 71 7.85 6.29 10.94
N VAL A 72 6.76 6.16 11.68
CA VAL A 72 6.25 7.24 12.55
C VAL A 72 7.29 7.59 13.63
N ASP A 73 7.92 6.60 14.24
CA ASP A 73 8.97 6.81 15.24
C ASP A 73 10.21 7.45 14.64
N SER A 74 10.61 7.05 13.45
CA SER A 74 11.74 7.66 12.73
C SER A 74 11.45 9.11 12.38
N LEU A 75 10.22 9.40 11.93
CA LEU A 75 9.77 10.75 11.65
C LEU A 75 9.83 11.62 12.91
N ARG A 76 9.36 11.13 14.06
CA ARG A 76 9.42 11.82 15.35
C ARG A 76 10.85 12.11 15.82
N ARG A 77 11.81 11.27 15.44
CA ARG A 77 13.25 11.47 15.66
C ARG A 77 13.87 12.49 14.70
N GLY A 78 13.07 13.11 13.81
CA GLY A 78 13.51 14.13 12.87
C GLY A 78 14.01 13.59 11.52
N ILE A 79 13.83 12.29 11.26
CA ILE A 79 14.17 11.70 9.97
C ILE A 79 13.06 12.03 8.97
N ALA A 80 13.43 12.67 7.86
CA ALA A 80 12.47 12.96 6.82
C ALA A 80 12.19 11.72 5.97
N LEU A 81 10.92 11.50 5.64
CA LEU A 81 10.45 10.46 4.73
C LEU A 81 10.14 11.07 3.37
N TYR A 82 10.44 10.33 2.33
CA TYR A 82 10.22 10.73 0.94
C TYR A 82 9.34 9.70 0.27
N PHE A 83 8.21 10.14 -0.25
CA PHE A 83 7.29 9.31 -1.01
C PHE A 83 7.44 9.64 -2.48
N LEU A 84 7.69 8.62 -3.27
CA LEU A 84 7.84 8.70 -4.72
C LEU A 84 6.56 8.18 -5.37
N TYR A 85 5.97 9.01 -6.20
CA TYR A 85 4.86 8.67 -7.07
C TYR A 85 5.37 8.65 -8.49
N GLU A 86 5.12 7.57 -9.17
CA GLU A 86 5.58 7.32 -10.52
C GLU A 86 4.38 7.16 -11.45
N PHE A 87 4.50 7.71 -12.62
CA PHE A 87 3.54 7.56 -13.70
C PHE A 87 4.26 7.07 -14.93
N ARG A 88 3.66 6.14 -15.65
CA ARG A 88 4.09 5.73 -16.99
C ARG A 88 2.91 5.59 -17.93
N LEU A 89 3.15 5.95 -19.17
CA LEU A 89 2.23 5.77 -20.27
C LEU A 89 2.88 4.86 -21.29
N GLU A 90 2.26 3.75 -21.58
CA GLU A 90 2.77 2.73 -22.48
C GLU A 90 1.83 2.52 -23.66
N LYS A 91 2.42 2.21 -24.81
CA LYS A 91 1.69 1.80 -26.01
C LYS A 91 1.88 0.30 -26.19
N PRO A 92 0.81 -0.51 -26.06
CA PRO A 92 0.91 -1.95 -26.23
C PRO A 92 1.33 -2.29 -27.65
N ARG A 93 2.23 -3.29 -27.78
CA ARG A 93 2.70 -3.81 -29.06
C ARG A 93 2.47 -5.33 -29.11
N TRP A 94 1.80 -5.79 -30.17
CA TRP A 94 1.45 -7.21 -30.30
C TRP A 94 2.64 -8.18 -30.51
N TYR A 95 3.85 -7.66 -30.87
CA TYR A 95 5.00 -8.46 -31.27
C TYR A 95 6.29 -8.20 -30.51
N TRP A 96 6.29 -7.29 -29.55
CA TRP A 96 7.46 -6.87 -28.77
C TRP A 96 7.04 -6.34 -27.40
N MET A 97 8.02 -5.99 -26.57
CA MET A 97 7.72 -5.31 -25.30
C MET A 97 7.01 -3.99 -25.55
N ASP A 98 6.11 -3.61 -24.66
CA ASP A 98 5.38 -2.35 -24.72
C ASP A 98 6.35 -1.16 -24.77
N LYS A 99 5.98 -0.14 -25.52
CA LYS A 99 6.81 1.06 -25.64
C LYS A 99 6.36 2.09 -24.61
N THR A 100 7.23 2.40 -23.67
CA THR A 100 7.03 3.58 -22.82
C THR A 100 7.05 4.83 -23.68
N VAL A 101 5.93 5.55 -23.68
CA VAL A 101 5.75 6.82 -24.41
C VAL A 101 6.27 7.96 -23.57
N THR A 102 5.90 7.97 -22.28
CA THR A 102 6.36 8.96 -21.31
C THR A 102 6.34 8.38 -19.89
N SER A 103 7.17 8.94 -19.03
CA SER A 103 7.17 8.67 -17.60
C SER A 103 7.39 9.97 -16.84
N SER A 104 6.80 10.06 -15.67
CA SER A 104 6.93 11.22 -14.79
C SER A 104 7.03 10.77 -13.34
N GLN A 105 7.70 11.57 -12.50
CA GLN A 105 7.87 11.30 -11.09
C GLN A 105 7.52 12.53 -10.27
N LEU A 106 6.83 12.31 -9.15
CA LEU A 106 6.51 13.32 -8.16
C LEU A 106 7.04 12.86 -6.80
N VAL A 107 7.78 13.73 -6.13
CA VAL A 107 8.29 13.46 -4.79
C VAL A 107 7.56 14.33 -3.79
N GLN A 108 7.00 13.70 -2.77
CA GLN A 108 6.46 14.36 -1.60
C GLN A 108 7.35 14.04 -0.39
N ARG A 109 7.62 15.04 0.41
CA ARG A 109 8.46 14.90 1.60
C ARG A 109 7.68 15.26 2.84
N ILE A 110 7.78 14.44 3.87
CA ILE A 110 7.33 14.76 5.21
C ILE A 110 8.53 14.74 6.17
N GLY A 111 8.59 15.71 7.07
CA GLY A 111 9.57 15.79 8.12
C GLY A 111 8.93 16.30 9.41
N TYR A 112 9.49 15.94 10.55
CA TYR A 112 9.09 16.45 11.85
C TYR A 112 10.22 17.28 12.44
N SER A 113 9.90 18.43 13.02
CA SER A 113 10.85 19.28 13.75
C SER A 113 10.59 19.15 15.25
N PRO A 114 11.46 18.46 16.01
CA PRO A 114 11.30 18.32 17.46
C PRO A 114 11.31 19.65 18.19
N LEU A 115 12.04 20.64 17.66
CA LEU A 115 12.17 21.97 18.27
C LEU A 115 10.86 22.77 18.19
N SER A 116 10.22 22.80 17.01
CA SER A 116 8.94 23.49 16.80
C SER A 116 7.73 22.60 17.05
N ARG A 117 7.94 21.29 17.23
CA ARG A 117 6.89 20.26 17.36
C ARG A 117 5.88 20.29 16.21
N GLN A 118 6.38 20.54 14.99
CA GLN A 118 5.56 20.65 13.79
C GLN A 118 5.99 19.65 12.73
N TYR A 119 5.03 19.15 12.00
CA TYR A 119 5.23 18.39 10.79
C TYR A 119 5.35 19.34 9.61
N ARG A 120 6.27 19.04 8.69
CA ARG A 120 6.49 19.83 7.46
C ARG A 120 6.24 18.92 6.27
N PHE A 121 5.26 19.27 5.49
CA PHE A 121 4.96 18.64 4.20
C PHE A 121 5.52 19.50 3.08
N SER A 122 6.21 18.87 2.11
CA SER A 122 6.77 19.59 0.96
C SER A 122 6.46 18.82 -0.33
N ARG A 123 5.96 19.54 -1.33
CA ARG A 123 5.68 19.06 -2.68
C ARG A 123 5.98 20.15 -3.69
N GLY A 124 6.77 19.84 -4.76
CA GLY A 124 7.01 20.78 -5.86
C GLY A 124 7.60 22.14 -5.44
N GLY A 125 8.43 22.18 -4.39
CA GLY A 125 9.02 23.42 -3.86
C GLY A 125 8.16 24.17 -2.84
N LEU A 126 6.88 23.79 -2.69
CA LEU A 126 6.01 24.33 -1.65
C LEU A 126 6.21 23.55 -0.35
N THR A 127 6.24 24.28 0.78
CA THR A 127 6.34 23.69 2.12
C THR A 127 5.26 24.25 3.01
N GLN A 128 4.54 23.37 3.70
CA GLN A 128 3.51 23.72 4.67
C GLN A 128 3.82 23.05 6.01
N SER A 129 3.41 23.69 7.12
CA SER A 129 3.60 23.18 8.47
C SER A 129 2.26 22.87 9.12
N PHE A 130 2.22 21.76 9.87
CA PHE A 130 1.03 21.22 10.50
C PHE A 130 1.33 20.84 11.96
N GLY A 131 0.30 20.83 12.79
CA GLY A 131 0.41 20.48 14.20
C GLY A 131 0.48 18.97 14.43
N THR A 132 -0.20 18.20 13.61
CA THR A 132 -0.35 16.75 13.80
C THR A 132 -0.03 15.97 12.53
N LEU A 133 0.26 14.67 12.68
CA LEU A 133 0.48 13.77 11.55
C LEU A 133 -0.82 13.52 10.77
N GLU A 134 -1.93 13.45 11.48
CA GLU A 134 -3.26 13.20 10.93
C GLU A 134 -3.68 14.31 9.94
N GLU A 135 -3.21 15.54 10.13
CA GLU A 135 -3.45 16.65 9.19
C GLU A 135 -2.63 16.52 7.91
N VAL A 136 -1.48 15.84 7.97
CA VAL A 136 -0.56 15.67 6.82
C VAL A 136 -0.92 14.43 5.99
N LEU A 137 -1.39 13.36 6.62
CA LEU A 137 -1.66 12.08 5.94
C LEU A 137 -2.59 12.24 4.72
N PRO A 138 -3.69 13.01 4.77
CA PRO A 138 -4.54 13.23 3.60
C PRO A 138 -3.79 13.86 2.43
N LEU A 139 -2.82 14.73 2.69
CA LEU A 139 -2.01 15.37 1.64
C LEU A 139 -1.02 14.41 1.00
N LEU A 140 -0.53 13.42 1.76
CA LEU A 140 0.29 12.33 1.24
C LEU A 140 -0.55 11.36 0.42
N LYS A 141 -1.79 11.09 0.85
CA LYS A 141 -2.69 10.13 0.19
C LYS A 141 -3.31 10.68 -1.08
N HIS A 142 -3.37 12.01 -1.24
CA HIS A 142 -3.99 12.68 -2.38
C HIS A 142 -2.97 13.36 -3.29
N ILE A 143 -3.03 13.03 -4.57
CA ILE A 143 -2.33 13.73 -5.63
C ILE A 143 -3.40 14.42 -6.50
N GLY A 144 -3.41 15.74 -6.50
CA GLY A 144 -4.25 16.53 -7.40
C GLY A 144 -3.41 17.25 -8.45
N ASP A 145 -3.96 17.38 -9.63
CA ASP A 145 -3.43 18.21 -10.71
C ASP A 145 -1.94 18.01 -11.04
N TRP A 146 -1.46 16.76 -10.97
CA TRP A 146 -0.09 16.45 -11.32
C TRP A 146 0.05 16.33 -12.85
N ARG A 147 0.75 17.30 -13.47
CA ARG A 147 1.08 17.25 -14.89
C ARG A 147 2.09 16.13 -15.16
N VAL A 148 1.65 15.09 -15.86
CA VAL A 148 2.43 13.87 -16.09
C VAL A 148 3.00 13.79 -17.51
N ALA A 149 2.39 14.49 -18.47
CA ALA A 149 2.83 14.51 -19.85
C ALA A 149 2.35 15.76 -20.60
N ASP A 150 2.84 15.94 -21.81
CA ASP A 150 2.31 16.92 -22.75
C ASP A 150 0.95 16.50 -23.31
N ALA A 151 0.09 17.46 -23.66
CA ALA A 151 -1.24 17.17 -24.19
C ALA A 151 -1.22 16.31 -25.48
N ASN A 152 -0.12 16.35 -26.22
CA ASN A 152 0.07 15.61 -27.46
C ASN A 152 0.70 14.24 -27.26
N ALA A 153 0.97 13.83 -26.03
CA ALA A 153 1.56 12.51 -25.74
C ALA A 153 0.61 11.35 -26.07
N VAL A 154 -0.68 11.62 -26.11
CA VAL A 154 -1.74 10.65 -26.43
C VAL A 154 -2.42 11.06 -27.72
N ASP A 155 -2.47 10.15 -28.68
CA ASP A 155 -3.29 10.27 -29.88
C ASP A 155 -4.63 9.57 -29.62
N ASP A 156 -5.74 10.19 -30.02
CA ASP A 156 -7.10 9.67 -29.79
C ASP A 156 -7.37 8.35 -30.55
N THR A 157 -6.50 8.00 -31.51
CA THR A 157 -6.60 6.79 -32.34
C THR A 157 -5.85 5.58 -31.78
N ASP A 158 -4.94 5.80 -30.84
CA ASP A 158 -4.08 4.77 -30.30
C ASP A 158 -4.61 4.20 -28.97
N LYS A 159 -4.32 2.94 -28.73
CA LYS A 159 -4.53 2.33 -27.42
C LYS A 159 -3.32 2.60 -26.55
N PHE A 160 -3.54 3.13 -25.37
CA PHE A 160 -2.53 3.36 -24.36
C PHE A 160 -2.90 2.67 -23.07
N ILE A 161 -1.89 2.30 -22.29
CA ILE A 161 -2.01 1.85 -20.90
C ILE A 161 -1.32 2.90 -20.06
N ALA A 162 -2.07 3.49 -19.13
CA ALA A 162 -1.54 4.43 -18.14
C ALA A 162 -1.47 3.72 -16.80
N GLU A 163 -0.34 3.80 -16.14
CA GLU A 163 -0.13 3.17 -14.84
C GLU A 163 0.54 4.14 -13.87
N THR A 164 0.23 3.95 -12.61
CA THR A 164 0.84 4.71 -11.51
C THR A 164 1.28 3.78 -10.40
N LYS A 165 2.31 4.22 -9.67
CA LYS A 165 2.89 3.50 -8.54
C LYS A 165 3.25 4.48 -7.45
N MET A 166 3.10 4.06 -6.19
CA MET A 166 3.53 4.81 -5.02
C MET A 166 4.51 3.98 -4.21
N SER A 167 5.60 4.60 -3.75
CA SER A 167 6.57 3.93 -2.89
C SER A 167 7.26 4.90 -1.93
N LEU A 168 7.76 4.36 -0.81
CA LEU A 168 8.70 5.08 0.05
C LEU A 168 10.10 5.03 -0.58
N ASP A 169 10.69 6.20 -0.85
CA ASP A 169 12.06 6.28 -1.39
C ASP A 169 13.10 6.03 -0.27
N VAL A 170 13.40 4.75 -0.09
CA VAL A 170 14.37 4.28 0.91
C VAL A 170 15.78 4.81 0.63
N SER A 171 16.11 5.11 -0.63
CA SER A 171 17.44 5.57 -1.03
C SER A 171 17.81 6.94 -0.43
N ARG A 172 16.81 7.74 -0.10
CA ARG A 172 16.97 9.06 0.54
C ARG A 172 17.05 9.02 2.06
N LEU A 173 16.88 7.86 2.66
CA LEU A 173 17.04 7.71 4.11
C LEU A 173 18.52 7.64 4.49
N PRO A 174 18.88 8.01 5.74
CA PRO A 174 20.24 7.83 6.25
C PRO A 174 20.71 6.37 6.14
N LYS A 175 21.96 6.15 5.73
CA LYS A 175 22.54 4.82 5.49
C LYS A 175 22.28 3.77 6.59
N PRO A 176 22.37 4.10 7.90
CA PRO A 176 22.09 3.12 8.95
C PRO A 176 20.67 2.55 8.87
N LEU A 177 19.69 3.36 8.43
CA LEU A 177 18.31 2.93 8.28
C LEU A 177 18.09 2.11 7.01
N GLN A 178 18.79 2.43 5.92
CA GLN A 178 18.71 1.65 4.67
C GLN A 178 19.11 0.18 4.90
N VAL A 179 20.11 -0.07 5.73
CA VAL A 179 20.56 -1.43 6.08
C VAL A 179 19.51 -2.17 6.93
N SER A 180 18.88 -1.46 7.86
CA SER A 180 17.83 -2.03 8.72
C SER A 180 16.57 -2.39 7.93
N ILE A 181 16.30 -1.67 6.84
CA ILE A 181 15.12 -1.86 5.98
C ILE A 181 15.28 -3.09 5.07
N GLY A 182 16.49 -3.41 4.63
CA GLY A 182 16.74 -4.56 3.76
C GLY A 182 16.40 -5.93 4.37
N GLY A 183 16.11 -5.98 5.67
CA GLY A 183 15.72 -7.18 6.41
C GLY A 183 14.34 -7.10 7.09
N ASN A 184 13.67 -5.96 7.06
CA ASN A 184 12.43 -5.76 7.81
C ASN A 184 11.31 -5.23 6.89
N SER A 185 10.26 -6.04 6.74
CA SER A 185 9.07 -5.72 5.93
C SER A 185 8.29 -4.50 6.46
N ASP A 186 8.49 -4.12 7.72
CA ASP A 186 7.76 -3.04 8.41
C ASP A 186 8.01 -1.64 7.81
N TRP A 187 9.00 -1.52 6.92
CA TRP A 187 9.34 -0.26 6.28
C TRP A 187 8.98 -0.23 4.79
N ALA A 188 8.46 -1.34 4.26
CA ALA A 188 8.09 -1.46 2.86
C ALA A 188 6.70 -0.87 2.62
N VAL A 189 6.64 0.44 2.37
CA VAL A 189 5.44 1.12 1.88
C VAL A 189 5.59 1.23 0.36
N GLU A 190 4.95 0.33 -0.37
CA GLU A 190 5.07 0.26 -1.84
C GLU A 190 3.83 -0.41 -2.42
N SER A 191 3.24 0.17 -3.47
CA SER A 191 2.20 -0.46 -4.28
C SER A 191 2.81 -1.27 -5.43
N SER A 192 2.01 -2.11 -6.06
CA SER A 192 2.26 -2.54 -7.44
C SER A 192 2.05 -1.39 -8.42
N TRP A 193 2.34 -1.63 -9.70
CA TRP A 193 1.87 -0.77 -10.76
C TRP A 193 0.37 -0.97 -10.93
N GLU A 194 -0.39 0.12 -10.81
CA GLU A 194 -1.83 0.12 -10.89
C GLU A 194 -2.28 0.82 -12.18
N GLU A 195 -3.13 0.14 -12.94
CA GLU A 195 -3.67 0.70 -14.19
C GLU A 195 -4.69 1.80 -13.91
N ILE A 196 -4.54 2.92 -14.58
CA ILE A 196 -5.46 4.04 -14.52
C ILE A 196 -6.50 3.86 -15.62
N PRO A 197 -7.80 3.75 -15.29
CA PRO A 197 -8.84 3.64 -16.29
C PRO A 197 -8.84 4.91 -17.17
N LEU A 198 -8.45 4.74 -18.42
CA LEU A 198 -8.57 5.77 -19.44
C LEU A 198 -10.05 5.91 -19.83
N THR A 199 -10.86 6.33 -18.89
CA THR A 199 -12.27 6.62 -19.17
C THR A 199 -12.33 7.85 -20.06
N ALA A 200 -13.36 7.97 -20.89
CA ALA A 200 -13.65 9.01 -21.90
C ALA A 200 -13.39 10.51 -21.51
N ALA A 201 -12.81 10.75 -20.34
CA ALA A 201 -12.35 12.05 -19.85
C ALA A 201 -11.11 12.59 -20.58
N LEU A 202 -10.45 11.80 -21.44
CA LEU A 202 -9.38 12.29 -22.31
C LEU A 202 -9.89 13.31 -23.34
N THR A 203 -11.19 13.56 -23.38
CA THR A 203 -11.79 14.50 -24.33
C THR A 203 -12.52 15.62 -23.61
N ARG A 204 -11.81 16.44 -22.85
CA ARG A 204 -12.29 17.83 -22.64
C ARG A 204 -11.59 18.74 -23.63
N ARG A 205 -12.37 19.09 -24.68
CA ARG A 205 -12.05 20.12 -25.66
C ARG A 205 -12.02 21.51 -25.03
#